data_61d098c22716bd63bfc6e824f3b90a55
#
_entry.id   61d098c22716bd63bfc6e824f3b90a55
#
_cell.length_a   1.000
_cell.length_b   1.000
_cell.length_c   1.000
_cell.angle_alpha   90.00
_cell.angle_beta   90.00
_cell.angle_gamma   90.00
#
_symmetry.space_group_name_H-M   'P 1'
#
loop_
_entity.id
_entity.type
_entity.pdbx_description
1 polymer ?
#
loop_
_entity_poly.entity_id
_entity_poly.type
_entity_poly.pdbx_seq_one_letter_code
_entity_poly.pdbx_strand_id
1 'polypeptide(L)'
;MGIPEENSLVYDWTEQGPRRARWPGHVMLDDETLRDGLQSPSVTDPPIDTKLQILHLMESLGIETADVGLPGAGERQREALLQLCREIAQHHMRIRANCAARTLMVDIRPIAEATQLTGVPIEACLFIGSSPIRQYAEEWELDDVLRHSREAITFALREGLEVMYVTEDTVRSSPDQLRILLKAAVEAGAKRVCLCDTCGAAAPDAVYNLVTWVGALLCEIGSPQVGIDWHGHRDRGLDLANTMVAIEAGASRVHGTALGIGERVGNTPIEQILVNLKLLGIRNDDLTRLPEYVQLVSQVTRVPIPVNAPIVGHDAFRTATGVHAAAVIKAHKKGHTWLADRIYSGVPAGWIGRSQKIEIGPMSGNSNVQHYLASHGVPVTPELTKRIMDEAKKSPRVLTDGEILEIVRGFSP
;
A
#
# COMPACT_ATOMS: atom_id res chain seq x y z
N MET A 1 -20.36 31.02 16.72
CA MET A 1 -20.83 29.80 16.05
C MET A 1 -19.86 28.72 16.39
N GLY A 2 -20.33 27.53 16.82
CA GLY A 2 -19.45 26.38 17.06
C GLY A 2 -18.71 25.95 15.79
N ILE A 3 -17.62 25.20 15.98
CA ILE A 3 -16.87 24.59 14.85
C ILE A 3 -17.80 23.57 14.20
N PRO A 4 -18.15 23.70 12.90
CA PRO A 4 -18.94 22.68 12.25
C PRO A 4 -18.13 21.38 12.11
N GLU A 5 -18.78 20.25 12.29
CA GLU A 5 -18.17 18.94 12.02
C GLU A 5 -17.96 18.75 10.51
N GLU A 6 -16.91 17.99 10.15
CA GLU A 6 -16.58 17.73 8.76
C GLU A 6 -17.77 17.17 7.98
N ASN A 7 -18.45 16.18 8.53
CA ASN A 7 -19.60 15.50 7.93
C ASN A 7 -20.81 16.43 7.64
N SER A 8 -20.86 17.61 8.27
CA SER A 8 -21.88 18.61 7.99
C SER A 8 -21.56 19.49 6.78
N LEU A 9 -20.31 19.50 6.31
CA LEU A 9 -19.84 20.34 5.22
C LEU A 9 -19.37 19.55 3.98
N VAL A 10 -19.07 18.25 4.14
CA VAL A 10 -18.65 17.36 3.06
C VAL A 10 -19.74 16.31 2.85
N TYR A 11 -20.44 16.38 1.73
CA TYR A 11 -21.47 15.42 1.39
C TYR A 11 -20.86 14.13 0.87
N ASP A 12 -21.27 12.99 1.42
CA ASP A 12 -20.81 11.67 1.01
C ASP A 12 -21.82 11.02 0.04
N TRP A 13 -21.45 10.95 -1.23
CA TRP A 13 -22.23 10.29 -2.26
C TRP A 13 -22.27 8.76 -2.13
N THR A 14 -21.39 8.14 -1.34
CA THR A 14 -21.41 6.68 -1.10
C THR A 14 -22.65 6.25 -0.31
N GLU A 15 -23.27 7.20 0.44
CA GLU A 15 -24.51 6.99 1.17
C GLU A 15 -25.76 7.03 0.28
N GLN A 16 -25.60 7.35 -1.01
CA GLN A 16 -26.72 7.50 -1.94
C GLN A 16 -26.75 6.38 -2.98
N GLY A 17 -27.93 6.02 -3.43
CA GLY A 17 -28.13 5.07 -4.51
C GLY A 17 -28.36 3.62 -4.06
N PRO A 18 -28.54 2.71 -5.02
CA PRO A 18 -28.90 1.30 -4.77
C PRO A 18 -27.71 0.48 -4.26
N ARG A 19 -26.48 0.88 -4.59
CA ARG A 19 -25.24 0.20 -4.15
C ARG A 19 -24.66 0.97 -2.99
N ARG A 20 -24.67 0.34 -1.82
CA ARG A 20 -23.92 0.80 -0.66
C ARG A 20 -22.77 -0.16 -0.44
N ALA A 21 -21.56 0.34 -0.48
CA ALA A 21 -20.38 -0.43 -0.09
C ALA A 21 -20.54 -0.90 1.36
N ARG A 22 -20.30 -2.18 1.62
CA ARG A 22 -20.30 -2.74 2.97
C ARG A 22 -18.86 -3.00 3.37
N TRP A 23 -18.32 -2.06 4.13
CA TRP A 23 -16.95 -2.19 4.61
C TRP A 23 -16.90 -3.09 5.85
N PRO A 24 -15.89 -3.98 5.97
CA PRO A 24 -15.66 -4.73 7.18
C PRO A 24 -15.23 -3.81 8.33
N GLY A 25 -15.44 -4.25 9.57
CA GLY A 25 -14.95 -3.50 10.74
C GLY A 25 -13.42 -3.51 10.88
N HIS A 26 -12.75 -4.45 10.20
CA HIS A 26 -11.30 -4.58 10.16
C HIS A 26 -10.87 -5.36 8.92
N VAL A 27 -9.71 -4.99 8.36
CA VAL A 27 -8.99 -5.74 7.32
C VAL A 27 -7.51 -5.76 7.68
N MET A 28 -6.88 -6.91 7.55
CA MET A 28 -5.44 -7.05 7.77
C MET A 28 -4.66 -6.57 6.55
N LEU A 29 -3.43 -6.12 6.79
CA LEU A 29 -2.49 -5.74 5.75
C LEU A 29 -1.31 -6.71 5.73
N ASP A 30 -0.91 -7.10 4.55
CA ASP A 30 0.33 -7.81 4.26
C ASP A 30 1.26 -6.92 3.45
N ASP A 31 2.44 -6.65 3.98
CA ASP A 31 3.44 -5.86 3.28
C ASP A 31 4.48 -6.78 2.62
N GLU A 32 4.47 -6.81 1.31
CA GLU A 32 5.36 -7.64 0.51
C GLU A 32 6.59 -6.86 -0.03
N THR A 33 6.90 -5.69 0.52
CA THR A 33 8.04 -4.86 0.06
C THR A 33 9.35 -5.63 0.10
N LEU A 34 9.56 -6.45 1.15
CA LEU A 34 10.81 -7.20 1.35
C LEU A 34 10.92 -8.49 0.50
N ARG A 35 9.86 -8.89 -0.18
CA ARG A 35 9.86 -10.04 -1.08
C ARG A 35 9.46 -9.66 -2.49
N ASP A 36 8.16 -9.46 -2.79
CA ASP A 36 7.69 -9.16 -4.15
C ASP A 36 8.17 -7.79 -4.63
N GLY A 37 8.19 -6.81 -3.73
CA GLY A 37 8.76 -5.50 -4.00
C GLY A 37 10.19 -5.57 -4.52
N LEU A 38 11.01 -6.45 -3.95
CA LEU A 38 12.42 -6.63 -4.36
C LEU A 38 12.61 -7.49 -5.62
N GLN A 39 11.56 -8.08 -6.18
CA GLN A 39 11.62 -8.82 -7.44
C GLN A 39 11.57 -7.90 -8.67
N SER A 40 11.34 -6.61 -8.50
CA SER A 40 11.40 -5.65 -9.60
C SER A 40 12.79 -5.63 -10.26
N PRO A 41 12.87 -5.67 -11.59
CA PRO A 41 14.16 -5.67 -12.29
C PRO A 41 14.96 -4.37 -12.11
N SER A 42 14.35 -3.28 -11.70
CA SER A 42 14.99 -1.97 -11.47
C SER A 42 15.39 -1.72 -10.01
N VAL A 43 15.03 -2.62 -9.10
CA VAL A 43 15.28 -2.46 -7.66
C VAL A 43 16.70 -2.91 -7.30
N THR A 44 17.35 -2.14 -6.44
CA THR A 44 18.54 -2.61 -5.73
C THR A 44 18.09 -3.29 -4.43
N ASP A 45 18.45 -4.57 -4.25
CA ASP A 45 18.16 -5.30 -3.01
C ASP A 45 18.98 -4.72 -1.85
N PRO A 46 18.32 -4.14 -0.81
CA PRO A 46 19.02 -3.44 0.26
C PRO A 46 19.81 -4.39 1.19
N PRO A 47 20.83 -3.86 1.90
CA PRO A 47 21.52 -4.60 2.94
C PRO A 47 20.57 -4.93 4.10
N ILE A 48 20.91 -5.97 4.86
CA ILE A 48 20.03 -6.50 5.90
C ILE A 48 19.69 -5.47 6.97
N ASP A 49 20.65 -4.67 7.43
CA ASP A 49 20.38 -3.63 8.45
C ASP A 49 19.27 -2.67 8.04
N THR A 50 19.17 -2.42 6.75
CA THR A 50 18.10 -1.58 6.19
C THR A 50 16.77 -2.34 6.08
N LYS A 51 16.80 -3.64 5.77
CA LYS A 51 15.60 -4.48 5.79
C LYS A 51 15.00 -4.56 7.20
N LEU A 52 15.84 -4.62 8.23
CA LEU A 52 15.39 -4.55 9.62
C LEU A 52 14.71 -3.22 9.94
N GLN A 53 15.29 -2.09 9.50
CA GLN A 53 14.65 -0.77 9.68
C GLN A 53 13.30 -0.69 8.96
N ILE A 54 13.19 -1.21 7.75
CA ILE A 54 11.94 -1.30 7.00
C ILE A 54 10.89 -2.09 7.79
N LEU A 55 11.27 -3.25 8.34
CA LEU A 55 10.38 -4.09 9.15
C LEU A 55 9.84 -3.34 10.39
N HIS A 56 10.69 -2.59 11.10
CA HIS A 56 10.25 -1.75 12.22
C HIS A 56 9.30 -0.63 11.79
N LEU A 57 9.49 -0.06 10.61
CA LEU A 57 8.59 0.95 10.07
C LEU A 57 7.23 0.35 9.69
N MET A 58 7.20 -0.85 9.08
CA MET A 58 5.96 -1.60 8.84
C MET A 58 5.16 -1.79 10.13
N GLU A 59 5.79 -2.28 11.19
CA GLU A 59 5.12 -2.46 12.48
C GLU A 59 4.60 -1.15 13.07
N SER A 60 5.39 -0.06 12.98
CA SER A 60 4.98 1.26 13.48
C SER A 60 3.77 1.84 12.75
N LEU A 61 3.51 1.41 11.52
CA LEU A 61 2.37 1.78 10.69
C LEU A 61 1.15 0.88 10.94
N GLY A 62 1.25 -0.09 11.85
CA GLY A 62 0.16 -1.00 12.19
C GLY A 62 -0.03 -2.15 11.20
N ILE A 63 0.93 -2.42 10.33
CA ILE A 63 0.89 -3.56 9.41
C ILE A 63 1.01 -4.86 10.21
N GLU A 64 0.11 -5.82 9.96
CA GLU A 64 0.00 -7.02 10.78
C GLU A 64 0.85 -8.17 10.29
N THR A 65 1.09 -8.25 8.97
CA THR A 65 1.89 -9.32 8.38
C THR A 65 2.89 -8.75 7.37
N ALA A 66 4.03 -9.41 7.24
CA ALA A 66 5.04 -9.06 6.24
C ALA A 66 5.57 -10.31 5.56
N ASP A 67 5.63 -10.28 4.22
CA ASP A 67 6.34 -11.29 3.45
C ASP A 67 7.84 -10.99 3.51
N VAL A 68 8.55 -11.80 4.31
CA VAL A 68 9.95 -11.58 4.66
C VAL A 68 10.93 -12.30 3.74
N GLY A 69 10.44 -12.97 2.68
CA GLY A 69 11.34 -13.50 1.67
C GLY A 69 10.85 -14.71 0.89
N LEU A 70 11.73 -15.15 -0.01
CA LEU A 70 11.61 -16.35 -0.85
C LEU A 70 12.88 -17.20 -0.67
N PRO A 71 13.00 -17.98 0.41
CA PRO A 71 14.25 -18.69 0.73
C PRO A 71 14.66 -19.74 -0.30
N GLY A 72 13.72 -20.24 -1.10
CA GLY A 72 14.01 -21.11 -2.25
C GLY A 72 14.87 -20.44 -3.34
N ALA A 73 14.97 -19.11 -3.36
CA ALA A 73 15.77 -18.35 -4.32
C ALA A 73 17.30 -18.38 -4.04
N GLY A 74 17.74 -18.88 -2.87
CA GLY A 74 19.16 -19.07 -2.58
C GLY A 74 19.60 -18.61 -1.19
N GLU A 75 20.90 -18.78 -0.91
CA GLU A 75 21.47 -18.60 0.43
C GLU A 75 21.27 -17.20 0.99
N ARG A 76 21.49 -16.17 0.20
CA ARG A 76 21.28 -14.77 0.60
C ARG A 76 19.86 -14.53 1.14
N GLN A 77 18.85 -15.14 0.50
CA GLN A 77 17.45 -14.99 0.92
C GLN A 77 17.16 -15.78 2.22
N ARG A 78 17.82 -16.94 2.40
CA ARG A 78 17.74 -17.73 3.64
C ARG A 78 18.35 -16.99 4.82
N GLU A 79 19.54 -16.40 4.63
CA GLU A 79 20.21 -15.60 5.65
C GLU A 79 19.37 -14.37 6.03
N ALA A 80 18.80 -13.67 5.05
CA ALA A 80 17.92 -12.52 5.28
C ALA A 80 16.67 -12.92 6.08
N LEU A 81 16.01 -14.02 5.70
CA LEU A 81 14.87 -14.57 6.43
C LEU A 81 15.21 -14.83 7.91
N LEU A 82 16.33 -15.51 8.18
CA LEU A 82 16.74 -15.80 9.54
C LEU A 82 17.00 -14.55 10.36
N GLN A 83 17.61 -13.52 9.76
CA GLN A 83 17.87 -12.26 10.47
C GLN A 83 16.60 -11.47 10.75
N LEU A 84 15.68 -11.39 9.79
CA LEU A 84 14.36 -10.76 9.97
C LEU A 84 13.54 -11.48 11.05
N CYS A 85 13.52 -12.80 11.06
CA CYS A 85 12.82 -13.54 12.12
C CYS A 85 13.49 -13.38 13.49
N ARG A 86 14.82 -13.33 13.58
CA ARG A 86 15.53 -13.04 14.85
C ARG A 86 15.19 -11.65 15.37
N GLU A 87 15.10 -10.66 14.50
CA GLU A 87 14.67 -9.30 14.85
C GLU A 87 13.26 -9.28 15.44
N ILE A 88 12.31 -9.96 14.80
CA ILE A 88 10.95 -10.13 15.30
C ILE A 88 10.96 -10.73 16.72
N ALA A 89 11.74 -11.80 16.93
CA ALA A 89 11.84 -12.48 18.22
C ALA A 89 12.50 -11.59 19.30
N GLN A 90 13.63 -10.96 18.99
CA GLN A 90 14.42 -10.17 19.94
C GLN A 90 13.69 -8.91 20.40
N HIS A 91 12.94 -8.28 19.49
CA HIS A 91 12.19 -7.05 19.78
C HIS A 91 10.73 -7.31 20.16
N HIS A 92 10.31 -8.59 20.26
CA HIS A 92 8.94 -8.97 20.58
C HIS A 92 7.91 -8.26 19.68
N MET A 93 8.23 -8.17 18.39
CA MET A 93 7.40 -7.47 17.43
C MET A 93 6.04 -8.17 17.27
N ARG A 94 5.01 -7.40 17.05
CA ARG A 94 3.64 -7.91 16.83
C ARG A 94 3.39 -8.32 15.38
N ILE A 95 4.19 -7.78 14.44
CA ILE A 95 4.12 -8.14 13.03
C ILE A 95 4.45 -9.62 12.87
N ARG A 96 3.62 -10.33 12.11
CA ARG A 96 3.82 -11.77 11.85
C ARG A 96 4.51 -11.95 10.52
N ALA A 97 5.50 -12.85 10.51
CA ALA A 97 6.20 -13.20 9.28
C ALA A 97 5.35 -14.16 8.43
N ASN A 98 5.34 -13.92 7.14
CA ASN A 98 5.01 -14.94 6.16
C ASN A 98 6.15 -15.05 5.13
N CYS A 99 6.13 -16.09 4.31
CA CYS A 99 7.25 -16.37 3.40
C CYS A 99 6.77 -17.15 2.19
N ALA A 100 7.10 -16.66 1.00
CA ALA A 100 6.71 -17.29 -0.24
C ALA A 100 7.52 -18.57 -0.52
N ALA A 101 6.86 -19.60 -1.04
CA ALA A 101 7.49 -20.82 -1.55
C ALA A 101 6.68 -21.39 -2.72
N ARG A 102 7.37 -21.96 -3.72
CA ARG A 102 6.72 -22.83 -4.69
C ARG A 102 6.17 -24.07 -3.98
N THR A 103 5.23 -24.75 -4.60
CA THR A 103 4.68 -26.02 -4.09
C THR A 103 5.71 -27.17 -4.21
N LEU A 104 6.94 -26.92 -3.73
CA LEU A 104 8.08 -27.85 -3.72
C LEU A 104 8.65 -27.97 -2.30
N MET A 105 8.86 -29.19 -1.83
CA MET A 105 9.38 -29.43 -0.47
C MET A 105 10.73 -28.78 -0.21
N VAL A 106 11.57 -28.65 -1.25
CA VAL A 106 12.90 -28.02 -1.15
C VAL A 106 12.80 -26.51 -0.87
N ASP A 107 11.73 -25.85 -1.31
CA ASP A 107 11.48 -24.43 -1.05
C ASP A 107 10.82 -24.21 0.32
N ILE A 108 10.02 -25.16 0.77
CA ILE A 108 9.28 -25.09 2.05
C ILE A 108 10.18 -25.38 3.24
N ARG A 109 11.11 -26.32 3.09
CA ARG A 109 12.02 -26.76 4.18
C ARG A 109 12.76 -25.60 4.84
N PRO A 110 13.37 -24.63 4.11
CA PRO A 110 14.05 -23.51 4.74
C PRO A 110 13.14 -22.61 5.59
N ILE A 111 11.83 -22.55 5.29
CA ILE A 111 10.84 -21.82 6.12
C ILE A 111 10.65 -22.53 7.46
N ALA A 112 10.51 -23.87 7.42
CA ALA A 112 10.38 -24.68 8.62
C ALA A 112 11.65 -24.60 9.50
N GLU A 113 12.83 -24.68 8.88
CA GLU A 113 14.12 -24.52 9.56
C GLU A 113 14.22 -23.14 10.24
N ALA A 114 13.82 -22.07 9.55
CA ALA A 114 13.80 -20.73 10.12
C ALA A 114 12.86 -20.62 11.33
N THR A 115 11.65 -21.19 11.25
CA THR A 115 10.72 -21.27 12.38
C THR A 115 11.34 -22.00 13.58
N GLN A 116 11.99 -23.15 13.34
CA GLN A 116 12.62 -23.95 14.41
C GLN A 116 13.82 -23.21 15.05
N LEU A 117 14.64 -22.55 14.23
CA LEU A 117 15.85 -21.86 14.71
C LEU A 117 15.55 -20.56 15.45
N THR A 118 14.47 -19.87 15.12
CA THR A 118 14.14 -18.55 15.67
C THR A 118 13.00 -18.58 16.69
N GLY A 119 12.20 -19.64 16.67
CA GLY A 119 10.97 -19.72 17.47
C GLY A 119 9.82 -18.83 16.97
N VAL A 120 10.01 -18.12 15.84
CA VAL A 120 8.97 -17.27 15.24
C VAL A 120 8.07 -18.13 14.35
N PRO A 121 6.74 -18.14 14.58
CA PRO A 121 5.81 -18.76 13.66
C PRO A 121 5.81 -18.03 12.31
N ILE A 122 6.04 -18.79 11.23
CA ILE A 122 6.04 -18.26 9.86
C ILE A 122 4.88 -18.89 9.08
N GLU A 123 4.02 -18.10 8.46
CA GLU A 123 3.01 -18.60 7.52
C GLU A 123 3.67 -18.90 6.17
N ALA A 124 3.56 -20.14 5.69
CA ALA A 124 4.06 -20.54 4.38
C ALA A 124 3.06 -20.16 3.28
N CYS A 125 3.44 -19.23 2.41
CA CYS A 125 2.65 -18.78 1.27
C CYS A 125 2.99 -19.66 0.06
N LEU A 126 2.24 -20.76 -0.12
CA LEU A 126 2.51 -21.78 -1.13
C LEU A 126 1.85 -21.43 -2.44
N PHE A 127 2.63 -21.00 -3.43
CA PHE A 127 2.10 -20.55 -4.71
C PHE A 127 2.27 -21.56 -5.85
N ILE A 128 1.24 -21.63 -6.72
CA ILE A 128 1.25 -22.39 -7.96
C ILE A 128 0.34 -21.71 -9.00
N GLY A 129 0.71 -21.80 -10.28
CA GLY A 129 -0.10 -21.27 -11.37
C GLY A 129 -1.41 -22.02 -11.53
N SER A 130 -2.53 -21.29 -11.46
CA SER A 130 -3.88 -21.88 -11.52
C SER A 130 -4.61 -21.65 -12.85
N SER A 131 -4.13 -20.73 -13.69
CA SER A 131 -4.82 -20.39 -14.93
C SER A 131 -4.54 -21.38 -16.06
N PRO A 132 -5.50 -21.60 -16.97
CA PRO A 132 -5.29 -22.46 -18.13
C PRO A 132 -4.13 -22.03 -19.02
N ILE A 133 -3.90 -20.73 -19.17
CA ILE A 133 -2.77 -20.22 -19.94
C ILE A 133 -1.42 -20.59 -19.30
N ARG A 134 -1.35 -20.57 -17.95
CA ARG A 134 -0.15 -20.97 -17.22
C ARG A 134 0.06 -22.48 -17.33
N GLN A 135 -0.99 -23.28 -17.15
CA GLN A 135 -0.94 -24.74 -17.29
C GLN A 135 -0.49 -25.13 -18.71
N TYR A 136 -1.04 -24.49 -19.73
CA TYR A 136 -0.64 -24.74 -21.11
C TYR A 136 0.86 -24.45 -21.37
N ALA A 137 1.37 -23.34 -20.81
CA ALA A 137 2.76 -22.94 -20.96
C ALA A 137 3.75 -23.89 -20.26
N GLU A 138 3.35 -24.47 -19.14
CA GLU A 138 4.15 -25.42 -18.33
C GLU A 138 3.91 -26.88 -18.70
N GLU A 139 2.99 -27.15 -19.63
CA GLU A 139 2.57 -28.51 -19.98
C GLU A 139 1.99 -29.30 -18.78
N TRP A 140 1.31 -28.58 -17.85
CA TRP A 140 0.68 -29.18 -16.69
C TRP A 140 -0.78 -29.51 -16.93
N GLU A 141 -1.18 -30.69 -16.46
CA GLU A 141 -2.60 -31.05 -16.31
C GLU A 141 -3.11 -30.57 -14.93
N LEU A 142 -4.41 -30.37 -14.79
CA LEU A 142 -5.02 -29.97 -13.52
C LEU A 142 -4.68 -30.93 -12.37
N ASP A 143 -4.59 -32.23 -12.67
CA ASP A 143 -4.21 -33.26 -11.70
C ASP A 143 -2.78 -33.08 -11.16
N ASP A 144 -1.85 -32.58 -11.96
CA ASP A 144 -0.48 -32.25 -11.52
C ASP A 144 -0.50 -31.08 -10.55
N VAL A 145 -1.23 -30.00 -10.89
CA VAL A 145 -1.40 -28.84 -10.00
C VAL A 145 -2.03 -29.25 -8.68
N LEU A 146 -3.06 -30.10 -8.72
CA LEU A 146 -3.76 -30.61 -7.55
C LEU A 146 -2.83 -31.47 -6.66
N ARG A 147 -2.08 -32.38 -7.27
CA ARG A 147 -1.13 -33.24 -6.57
C ARG A 147 -0.04 -32.43 -5.89
N HIS A 148 0.63 -31.53 -6.60
CA HIS A 148 1.68 -30.66 -6.06
C HIS A 148 1.15 -29.79 -4.90
N SER A 149 -0.05 -29.24 -5.04
CA SER A 149 -0.69 -28.43 -3.99
C SER A 149 -0.91 -29.25 -2.71
N ARG A 150 -1.53 -30.44 -2.82
CA ARG A 150 -1.79 -31.31 -1.66
C ARG A 150 -0.51 -31.79 -0.96
N GLU A 151 0.47 -32.22 -1.74
CA GLU A 151 1.77 -32.67 -1.22
C GLU A 151 2.48 -31.55 -0.45
N ALA A 152 2.54 -30.34 -1.05
CA ALA A 152 3.19 -29.18 -0.45
C ALA A 152 2.49 -28.73 0.85
N ILE A 153 1.16 -28.59 0.83
CA ILE A 153 0.37 -28.22 2.02
C ILE A 153 0.56 -29.25 3.13
N THR A 154 0.43 -30.54 2.80
CA THR A 154 0.60 -31.62 3.77
C THR A 154 2.01 -31.61 4.36
N PHE A 155 3.03 -31.38 3.55
CA PHE A 155 4.41 -31.28 4.01
C PHE A 155 4.61 -30.08 4.94
N ALA A 156 4.16 -28.88 4.56
CA ALA A 156 4.27 -27.68 5.39
C ALA A 156 3.61 -27.86 6.77
N LEU A 157 2.40 -28.42 6.80
CA LEU A 157 1.68 -28.69 8.06
C LEU A 157 2.41 -29.72 8.95
N ARG A 158 3.02 -30.75 8.37
CA ARG A 158 3.84 -31.73 9.13
C ARG A 158 5.08 -31.12 9.74
N GLU A 159 5.66 -30.10 9.07
CA GLU A 159 6.77 -29.32 9.59
C GLU A 159 6.32 -28.25 10.61
N GLY A 160 5.03 -28.17 10.93
CA GLY A 160 4.47 -27.25 11.92
C GLY A 160 4.18 -25.82 11.41
N LEU A 161 4.17 -25.62 10.09
CA LEU A 161 3.87 -24.31 9.48
C LEU A 161 2.36 -24.10 9.32
N GLU A 162 1.89 -22.87 9.49
CA GLU A 162 0.59 -22.46 8.97
C GLU A 162 0.71 -22.24 7.45
N VAL A 163 -0.39 -22.44 6.72
CA VAL A 163 -0.36 -22.39 5.25
C VAL A 163 -1.41 -21.42 4.73
N MET A 164 -0.94 -20.48 3.90
CA MET A 164 -1.73 -19.76 2.92
C MET A 164 -1.52 -20.41 1.54
N TYR A 165 -2.61 -20.87 0.92
CA TYR A 165 -2.55 -21.38 -0.45
C TYR A 165 -2.74 -20.26 -1.45
N VAL A 166 -1.78 -20.06 -2.33
CA VAL A 166 -1.73 -18.93 -3.27
C VAL A 166 -1.96 -19.43 -4.70
N THR A 167 -3.10 -19.05 -5.28
CA THR A 167 -3.41 -19.34 -6.68
C THR A 167 -2.84 -18.22 -7.57
N GLU A 168 -1.64 -18.44 -8.13
CA GLU A 168 -1.08 -17.51 -9.11
C GLU A 168 -2.01 -17.43 -10.32
N ASP A 169 -2.29 -16.19 -10.77
CA ASP A 169 -3.14 -15.91 -11.91
C ASP A 169 -4.61 -16.35 -11.76
N THR A 170 -5.13 -16.21 -10.54
CA THR A 170 -6.49 -16.59 -10.15
C THR A 170 -7.56 -15.95 -11.05
N VAL A 171 -7.38 -14.66 -11.36
CA VAL A 171 -8.37 -13.88 -12.11
C VAL A 171 -8.62 -14.36 -13.54
N ARG A 172 -7.72 -15.21 -14.07
CA ARG A 172 -7.87 -15.84 -15.40
C ARG A 172 -8.14 -17.34 -15.33
N SER A 173 -8.41 -17.87 -14.14
CA SER A 173 -8.77 -19.28 -13.91
C SER A 173 -10.28 -19.47 -13.99
N SER A 174 -10.73 -20.65 -14.44
CA SER A 174 -12.15 -20.96 -14.50
C SER A 174 -12.72 -21.30 -13.11
N PRO A 175 -14.02 -21.02 -12.85
CA PRO A 175 -14.65 -21.41 -11.58
C PRO A 175 -14.55 -22.90 -11.26
N ASP A 176 -14.65 -23.79 -12.27
CA ASP A 176 -14.59 -25.24 -12.07
C ASP A 176 -13.21 -25.69 -11.57
N GLN A 177 -12.14 -25.15 -12.18
CA GLN A 177 -10.76 -25.44 -11.74
C GLN A 177 -10.49 -24.88 -10.36
N LEU A 178 -10.89 -23.60 -10.10
CA LEU A 178 -10.72 -22.98 -8.78
C LEU A 178 -11.48 -23.74 -7.70
N ARG A 179 -12.69 -24.22 -7.98
CA ARG A 179 -13.45 -25.04 -7.02
C ARG A 179 -12.67 -26.29 -6.60
N ILE A 180 -12.07 -26.99 -7.55
CA ILE A 180 -11.27 -28.18 -7.28
C ILE A 180 -10.04 -27.84 -6.45
N LEU A 181 -9.28 -26.83 -6.86
CA LEU A 181 -8.03 -26.46 -6.20
C LEU A 181 -8.25 -25.92 -4.78
N LEU A 182 -9.18 -24.95 -4.64
CA LEU A 182 -9.46 -24.33 -3.34
C LEU A 182 -10.05 -25.33 -2.34
N LYS A 183 -10.99 -26.17 -2.78
CA LYS A 183 -11.52 -27.24 -1.94
C LYS A 183 -10.42 -28.18 -1.46
N ALA A 184 -9.56 -28.63 -2.36
CA ALA A 184 -8.46 -29.53 -2.02
C ALA A 184 -7.44 -28.89 -1.07
N ALA A 185 -7.13 -27.61 -1.23
CA ALA A 185 -6.23 -26.89 -0.36
C ALA A 185 -6.81 -26.74 1.06
N VAL A 186 -8.09 -26.40 1.17
CA VAL A 186 -8.80 -26.27 2.45
C VAL A 186 -8.91 -27.62 3.15
N GLU A 187 -9.29 -28.69 2.42
CA GLU A 187 -9.32 -30.05 2.95
C GLU A 187 -7.94 -30.54 3.42
N ALA A 188 -6.87 -30.11 2.74
CA ALA A 188 -5.50 -30.40 3.16
C ALA A 188 -5.05 -29.60 4.40
N GLY A 189 -5.78 -28.55 4.80
CA GLY A 189 -5.57 -27.80 6.03
C GLY A 189 -5.09 -26.35 5.86
N ALA A 190 -5.10 -25.80 4.65
CA ALA A 190 -4.79 -24.38 4.44
C ALA A 190 -5.75 -23.49 5.26
N LYS A 191 -5.19 -22.47 5.93
CA LYS A 191 -5.94 -21.53 6.77
C LYS A 191 -6.38 -20.29 6.03
N ARG A 192 -5.73 -20.00 4.90
CA ARG A 192 -6.02 -18.86 4.05
C ARG A 192 -5.89 -19.27 2.59
N VAL A 193 -6.62 -18.59 1.73
CA VAL A 193 -6.48 -18.68 0.27
C VAL A 193 -6.21 -17.29 -0.30
N CYS A 194 -5.16 -17.15 -1.11
CA CYS A 194 -4.81 -15.89 -1.74
C CYS A 194 -5.24 -15.90 -3.21
N LEU A 195 -6.02 -14.90 -3.58
CA LEU A 195 -6.51 -14.67 -4.93
C LEU A 195 -5.63 -13.62 -5.61
N CYS A 196 -4.91 -14.03 -6.67
CA CYS A 196 -3.92 -13.18 -7.32
C CYS A 196 -4.40 -12.62 -8.66
N ASP A 197 -4.36 -11.31 -8.79
CA ASP A 197 -4.35 -10.63 -10.08
C ASP A 197 -2.90 -10.44 -10.55
N THR A 198 -2.25 -11.56 -10.83
CA THR A 198 -0.81 -11.65 -11.13
C THR A 198 -0.40 -10.76 -12.31
N CYS A 199 -1.28 -10.52 -13.25
CA CYS A 199 -0.99 -9.73 -14.46
C CYS A 199 -1.71 -8.37 -14.47
N GLY A 200 -2.34 -7.96 -13.38
CA GLY A 200 -3.14 -6.73 -13.34
C GLY A 200 -4.25 -6.70 -14.40
N ALA A 201 -4.85 -7.87 -14.67
CA ALA A 201 -5.79 -8.06 -15.78
C ALA A 201 -7.25 -7.79 -15.40
N ALA A 202 -7.58 -7.87 -14.11
CA ALA A 202 -8.95 -7.77 -13.64
C ALA A 202 -9.52 -6.34 -13.75
N ALA A 203 -10.82 -6.26 -14.01
CA ALA A 203 -11.61 -5.06 -13.77
C ALA A 203 -12.30 -5.17 -12.40
N PRO A 204 -12.71 -4.05 -11.77
CA PRO A 204 -13.32 -4.06 -10.44
C PRO A 204 -14.50 -5.04 -10.28
N ASP A 205 -15.40 -5.12 -11.27
CA ASP A 205 -16.52 -6.06 -11.23
C ASP A 205 -16.07 -7.53 -11.23
N ALA A 206 -14.98 -7.84 -11.94
CA ALA A 206 -14.42 -9.20 -11.95
C ALA A 206 -13.85 -9.55 -10.56
N VAL A 207 -13.19 -8.61 -9.89
CA VAL A 207 -12.69 -8.78 -8.52
C VAL A 207 -13.83 -9.04 -7.55
N TYR A 208 -14.88 -8.19 -7.61
CA TYR A 208 -16.06 -8.35 -6.75
C TYR A 208 -16.70 -9.75 -6.92
N ASN A 209 -16.90 -10.16 -8.17
CA ASN A 209 -17.49 -11.45 -8.50
C ASN A 209 -16.62 -12.62 -8.04
N LEU A 210 -15.30 -12.54 -8.23
CA LEU A 210 -14.38 -13.60 -7.83
C LEU A 210 -14.35 -13.75 -6.30
N VAL A 211 -14.15 -12.66 -5.55
CA VAL A 211 -14.03 -12.72 -4.09
C VAL A 211 -15.33 -13.18 -3.45
N THR A 212 -16.48 -12.65 -3.89
CA THR A 212 -17.80 -13.09 -3.39
C THR A 212 -18.08 -14.55 -3.73
N TRP A 213 -17.70 -15.01 -4.93
CA TRP A 213 -17.86 -16.41 -5.34
C TRP A 213 -16.99 -17.34 -4.47
N VAL A 214 -15.74 -16.95 -4.18
CA VAL A 214 -14.87 -17.73 -3.27
C VAL A 214 -15.44 -17.78 -1.85
N GLY A 215 -15.94 -16.65 -1.34
CA GLY A 215 -16.60 -16.62 -0.03
C GLY A 215 -17.81 -17.57 0.04
N ALA A 216 -18.64 -17.60 -1.01
CA ALA A 216 -19.76 -18.54 -1.11
C ALA A 216 -19.28 -20.01 -1.19
N LEU A 217 -18.22 -20.27 -1.96
CA LEU A 217 -17.61 -21.62 -2.05
C LEU A 217 -17.10 -22.09 -0.68
N LEU A 218 -16.40 -21.22 0.07
CA LEU A 218 -15.90 -21.58 1.41
C LEU A 218 -17.03 -21.93 2.37
N CYS A 219 -18.16 -21.20 2.31
CA CYS A 219 -19.36 -21.55 3.06
C CYS A 219 -19.96 -22.89 2.61
N GLU A 220 -20.06 -23.14 1.31
CA GLU A 220 -20.59 -24.38 0.73
C GLU A 220 -19.79 -25.62 1.20
N ILE A 221 -18.46 -25.51 1.26
CA ILE A 221 -17.59 -26.61 1.71
C ILE A 221 -17.44 -26.69 3.25
N GLY A 222 -18.22 -25.92 3.99
CA GLY A 222 -18.22 -25.94 5.47
C GLY A 222 -17.00 -25.29 6.13
N SER A 223 -16.32 -24.37 5.44
CA SER A 223 -15.08 -23.75 5.90
C SER A 223 -15.11 -22.21 5.85
N PRO A 224 -16.17 -21.54 6.34
CA PRO A 224 -16.33 -20.09 6.29
C PRO A 224 -15.27 -19.31 7.10
N GLN A 225 -14.50 -19.98 7.96
CA GLN A 225 -13.43 -19.42 8.76
C GLN A 225 -12.10 -19.29 8.00
N VAL A 226 -11.97 -19.87 6.83
CA VAL A 226 -10.77 -19.74 5.98
C VAL A 226 -10.68 -18.31 5.46
N GLY A 227 -9.53 -17.67 5.72
CA GLY A 227 -9.31 -16.29 5.30
C GLY A 227 -9.17 -16.16 3.77
N ILE A 228 -9.68 -15.07 3.22
CA ILE A 228 -9.47 -14.70 1.82
C ILE A 228 -8.49 -13.55 1.78
N ASP A 229 -7.40 -13.71 1.03
CA ASP A 229 -6.41 -12.69 0.73
C ASP A 229 -6.57 -12.19 -0.70
N TRP A 230 -6.21 -10.93 -0.91
CA TRP A 230 -6.13 -10.34 -2.24
C TRP A 230 -4.72 -9.80 -2.51
N HIS A 231 -4.12 -10.26 -3.59
CA HIS A 231 -2.85 -9.80 -4.10
C HIS A 231 -3.01 -9.30 -5.53
N GLY A 232 -2.62 -8.05 -5.83
CA GLY A 232 -2.87 -7.45 -7.14
C GLY A 232 -1.74 -6.62 -7.69
N HIS A 233 -1.41 -6.87 -8.98
CA HIS A 233 -0.47 -6.06 -9.75
C HIS A 233 -1.17 -4.91 -10.49
N ARG A 234 -0.37 -3.93 -10.94
CA ARG A 234 -0.87 -2.64 -11.42
C ARG A 234 -0.70 -2.41 -12.94
N ASP A 235 -0.60 -3.48 -13.74
CA ASP A 235 -0.31 -3.36 -15.18
C ASP A 235 -1.29 -2.46 -15.94
N ARG A 236 -2.54 -2.41 -15.50
CA ARG A 236 -3.60 -1.53 -16.06
C ARG A 236 -3.87 -0.29 -15.21
N GLY A 237 -3.16 -0.07 -14.11
CA GLY A 237 -3.40 1.02 -13.18
C GLY A 237 -4.73 0.91 -12.43
N LEU A 238 -5.25 -0.30 -12.21
CA LEU A 238 -6.50 -0.57 -11.48
C LEU A 238 -6.26 -1.20 -10.10
N ASP A 239 -5.03 -1.36 -9.72
CA ASP A 239 -4.55 -2.04 -8.52
C ASP A 239 -5.26 -1.57 -7.23
N LEU A 240 -5.22 -0.26 -6.94
CA LEU A 240 -5.86 0.29 -5.74
C LEU A 240 -7.38 0.10 -5.78
N ALA A 241 -8.02 0.38 -6.92
CA ALA A 241 -9.46 0.21 -7.07
C ALA A 241 -9.86 -1.26 -6.86
N ASN A 242 -9.11 -2.18 -7.45
CA ASN A 242 -9.31 -3.62 -7.32
C ASN A 242 -9.14 -4.08 -5.87
N THR A 243 -8.09 -3.60 -5.17
CA THR A 243 -7.85 -3.91 -3.76
C THR A 243 -8.99 -3.43 -2.87
N MET A 244 -9.48 -2.20 -3.07
CA MET A 244 -10.63 -1.69 -2.32
C MET A 244 -11.89 -2.50 -2.59
N VAL A 245 -12.14 -2.89 -3.84
CA VAL A 245 -13.28 -3.76 -4.19
C VAL A 245 -13.14 -5.16 -3.61
N ALA A 246 -11.93 -5.71 -3.53
CA ALA A 246 -11.70 -7.00 -2.88
C ALA A 246 -12.07 -6.96 -1.39
N ILE A 247 -11.74 -5.86 -0.68
CA ILE A 247 -12.13 -5.64 0.72
C ILE A 247 -13.66 -5.57 0.84
N GLU A 248 -14.31 -4.77 0.00
CA GLU A 248 -15.78 -4.67 -0.04
C GLU A 248 -16.45 -6.03 -0.26
N ALA A 249 -15.85 -6.86 -1.11
CA ALA A 249 -16.35 -8.19 -1.47
C ALA A 249 -16.07 -9.28 -0.41
N GLY A 250 -15.23 -8.99 0.62
CA GLY A 250 -14.99 -9.91 1.73
C GLY A 250 -13.56 -10.42 1.89
N ALA A 251 -12.58 -9.87 1.19
CA ALA A 251 -11.18 -10.15 1.48
C ALA A 251 -10.84 -9.69 2.90
N SER A 252 -10.27 -10.58 3.70
CA SER A 252 -9.95 -10.32 5.11
C SER A 252 -8.52 -9.83 5.33
N ARG A 253 -7.66 -9.99 4.31
CA ARG A 253 -6.30 -9.44 4.24
C ARG A 253 -6.02 -9.00 2.81
N VAL A 254 -5.32 -7.88 2.64
CA VAL A 254 -4.89 -7.39 1.33
C VAL A 254 -3.41 -7.07 1.35
N HIS A 255 -2.78 -7.28 0.19
CA HIS A 255 -1.35 -7.18 0.01
C HIS A 255 -0.98 -5.87 -0.70
N GLY A 256 0.19 -5.35 -0.36
CA GLY A 256 0.75 -4.18 -1.02
C GLY A 256 2.24 -4.04 -0.78
N THR A 257 2.86 -3.08 -1.46
CA THR A 257 4.28 -2.76 -1.30
C THR A 257 4.48 -1.25 -1.22
N ALA A 258 5.53 -0.82 -0.55
CA ALA A 258 5.91 0.60 -0.57
C ALA A 258 6.12 1.07 -2.01
N LEU A 259 5.56 2.22 -2.36
CA LEU A 259 5.61 2.78 -3.72
C LEU A 259 4.99 1.88 -4.80
N GLY A 260 4.37 0.79 -4.41
CA GLY A 260 3.87 -0.21 -5.34
C GLY A 260 4.99 -0.86 -6.16
N ILE A 261 6.21 -0.98 -5.63
CA ILE A 261 7.30 -1.70 -6.31
C ILE A 261 6.98 -3.19 -6.46
N GLY A 262 7.58 -3.86 -7.45
CA GLY A 262 7.37 -5.29 -7.71
C GLY A 262 7.59 -5.66 -9.16
N GLU A 263 7.27 -6.89 -9.51
CA GLU A 263 7.39 -7.39 -10.87
C GLU A 263 6.71 -6.49 -11.91
N ARG A 264 7.34 -6.31 -13.07
CA ARG A 264 6.91 -5.45 -14.19
C ARG A 264 6.70 -4.00 -13.75
N VAL A 265 5.44 -3.56 -13.57
CA VAL A 265 5.07 -2.21 -13.12
C VAL A 265 4.74 -2.14 -11.63
N GLY A 266 4.73 -3.30 -10.94
CA GLY A 266 4.59 -3.40 -9.49
C GLY A 266 3.21 -3.81 -8.99
N ASN A 267 3.02 -3.62 -7.69
CA ASN A 267 1.89 -4.00 -6.87
C ASN A 267 1.03 -2.81 -6.44
N THR A 268 -0.02 -3.06 -5.67
CA THR A 268 -0.78 -1.97 -5.03
C THR A 268 0.09 -1.22 -4.02
N PRO A 269 0.20 0.12 -4.09
CA PRO A 269 0.97 0.89 -3.13
C PRO A 269 0.37 0.84 -1.73
N ILE A 270 1.13 0.31 -0.75
CA ILE A 270 0.67 0.12 0.63
C ILE A 270 0.30 1.44 1.30
N GLU A 271 1.02 2.53 1.00
CA GLU A 271 0.72 3.86 1.51
C GLU A 271 -0.65 4.37 1.06
N GLN A 272 -1.09 3.98 -0.13
CA GLN A 272 -2.42 4.34 -0.63
C GLN A 272 -3.50 3.48 0.02
N ILE A 273 -3.25 2.20 0.25
CA ILE A 273 -4.18 1.32 0.99
C ILE A 273 -4.39 1.87 2.40
N LEU A 274 -3.32 2.11 3.17
CA LEU A 274 -3.37 2.61 4.54
C LEU A 274 -4.22 3.88 4.68
N VAL A 275 -3.98 4.87 3.81
CA VAL A 275 -4.69 6.14 3.85
C VAL A 275 -6.16 5.98 3.47
N ASN A 276 -6.48 5.17 2.46
CA ASN A 276 -7.87 4.92 2.07
C ASN A 276 -8.65 4.18 3.16
N LEU A 277 -8.05 3.18 3.82
CA LEU A 277 -8.69 2.48 4.94
C LEU A 277 -8.94 3.42 6.13
N LYS A 278 -8.03 4.36 6.39
CA LYS A 278 -8.23 5.39 7.41
C LYS A 278 -9.34 6.37 7.03
N LEU A 279 -9.43 6.79 5.77
CA LEU A 279 -10.51 7.66 5.26
C LEU A 279 -11.89 7.01 5.36
N LEU A 280 -11.96 5.69 5.18
CA LEU A 280 -13.19 4.90 5.30
C LEU A 280 -13.54 4.53 6.75
N GLY A 281 -12.69 4.89 7.73
CA GLY A 281 -12.89 4.54 9.14
C GLY A 281 -12.71 3.06 9.48
N ILE A 282 -12.16 2.25 8.55
CA ILE A 282 -11.88 0.83 8.76
C ILE A 282 -10.67 0.65 9.67
N ARG A 283 -9.68 1.55 9.56
CA ARG A 283 -8.46 1.56 10.36
C ARG A 283 -8.20 2.95 10.93
N ASN A 284 -7.51 3.01 12.07
CA ASN A 284 -7.15 4.27 12.71
C ASN A 284 -5.69 4.29 13.18
N ASP A 285 -4.80 3.70 12.38
CA ASP A 285 -3.37 3.65 12.67
C ASP A 285 -2.74 5.04 12.64
N ASP A 286 -1.63 5.21 13.37
CA ASP A 286 -0.78 6.39 13.27
C ASP A 286 0.08 6.30 11.99
N LEU A 287 -0.20 7.18 11.04
CA LEU A 287 0.50 7.21 9.75
C LEU A 287 1.58 8.30 9.68
N THR A 288 1.95 8.92 10.81
CA THR A 288 2.93 10.02 10.83
C THR A 288 4.32 9.58 10.35
N ARG A 289 4.66 8.30 10.46
CA ARG A 289 5.91 7.72 9.94
C ARG A 289 5.84 7.21 8.50
N LEU A 290 4.68 7.31 7.84
CA LEU A 290 4.52 6.85 6.46
C LEU A 290 5.48 7.51 5.46
N PRO A 291 5.74 8.83 5.51
CA PRO A 291 6.75 9.44 4.65
C PRO A 291 8.17 8.92 4.91
N GLU A 292 8.54 8.65 6.16
CA GLU A 292 9.83 8.06 6.52
C GLU A 292 9.99 6.67 5.91
N TYR A 293 8.97 5.83 6.04
CA TYR A 293 8.94 4.49 5.48
C TYR A 293 9.14 4.49 3.96
N VAL A 294 8.30 5.26 3.25
CA VAL A 294 8.36 5.33 1.80
C VAL A 294 9.67 5.96 1.31
N GLN A 295 10.17 6.97 2.00
CA GLN A 295 11.45 7.63 1.67
C GLN A 295 12.64 6.67 1.86
N LEU A 296 12.65 5.89 2.94
CA LEU A 296 13.69 4.88 3.18
C LEU A 296 13.68 3.84 2.06
N VAL A 297 12.51 3.26 1.74
CA VAL A 297 12.39 2.28 0.66
C VAL A 297 12.87 2.87 -0.68
N SER A 298 12.43 4.09 -1.03
CA SER A 298 12.87 4.77 -2.24
C SER A 298 14.39 4.91 -2.33
N GLN A 299 15.02 5.36 -1.25
CA GLN A 299 16.47 5.58 -1.20
C GLN A 299 17.27 4.28 -1.37
N VAL A 300 16.87 3.23 -0.65
CA VAL A 300 17.66 1.99 -0.62
C VAL A 300 17.42 1.10 -1.82
N THR A 301 16.21 1.13 -2.38
CA THR A 301 15.87 0.41 -3.62
C THR A 301 16.27 1.18 -4.88
N ARG A 302 16.60 2.46 -4.75
CA ARG A 302 16.88 3.39 -5.84
C ARG A 302 15.69 3.63 -6.79
N VAL A 303 14.48 3.39 -6.32
CA VAL A 303 13.26 3.72 -7.05
C VAL A 303 12.78 5.10 -6.61
N PRO A 304 12.82 6.13 -7.47
CA PRO A 304 12.47 7.48 -7.07
C PRO A 304 10.96 7.61 -6.81
N ILE A 305 10.60 8.42 -5.81
CA ILE A 305 9.21 8.82 -5.60
C ILE A 305 8.81 9.79 -6.70
N PRO A 306 7.79 9.49 -7.54
CA PRO A 306 7.31 10.45 -8.53
C PRO A 306 6.84 11.74 -7.84
N VAL A 307 7.15 12.90 -8.45
CA VAL A 307 6.81 14.21 -7.86
C VAL A 307 5.32 14.37 -7.57
N ASN A 308 4.48 13.75 -8.39
CA ASN A 308 3.02 13.73 -8.30
C ASN A 308 2.45 12.45 -7.70
N ALA A 309 3.27 11.62 -7.04
CA ALA A 309 2.77 10.43 -6.36
C ALA A 309 1.71 10.82 -5.32
N PRO A 310 0.55 10.16 -5.29
CA PRO A 310 -0.44 10.41 -4.25
C PRO A 310 0.18 10.29 -2.86
N ILE A 311 -0.23 11.15 -1.93
CA ILE A 311 0.12 11.10 -0.50
C ILE A 311 1.59 11.46 -0.22
N VAL A 312 2.55 10.78 -0.86
CA VAL A 312 3.99 10.85 -0.51
C VAL A 312 4.81 11.72 -1.47
N GLY A 313 4.30 12.00 -2.65
CA GLY A 313 4.97 12.83 -3.65
C GLY A 313 5.27 14.24 -3.16
N HIS A 314 6.25 14.87 -3.79
CA HIS A 314 6.62 16.24 -3.44
C HIS A 314 5.44 17.21 -3.58
N ASP A 315 4.61 17.05 -4.60
CA ASP A 315 3.50 17.96 -4.91
C ASP A 315 2.18 17.64 -4.18
N ALA A 316 2.12 16.53 -3.43
CA ALA A 316 0.87 16.01 -2.86
C ALA A 316 0.07 17.03 -2.02
N PHE A 317 0.73 17.98 -1.35
CA PHE A 317 0.09 18.98 -0.49
C PHE A 317 0.56 20.41 -0.81
N ARG A 318 0.93 20.66 -2.08
CA ARG A 318 1.40 21.97 -2.55
C ARG A 318 0.34 22.64 -3.42
N THR A 319 0.06 23.90 -3.13
CA THR A 319 -0.94 24.68 -3.86
C THR A 319 -0.35 26.01 -4.32
N ALA A 320 -0.25 26.23 -5.64
CA ALA A 320 0.25 27.46 -6.23
C ALA A 320 -0.86 28.34 -6.85
N THR A 321 -2.00 27.75 -7.24
CA THR A 321 -3.11 28.47 -7.88
C THR A 321 -3.80 29.41 -6.89
N GLY A 322 -3.97 30.68 -7.26
CA GLY A 322 -4.45 31.72 -6.37
C GLY A 322 -5.81 31.46 -5.73
N VAL A 323 -6.77 30.90 -6.47
CA VAL A 323 -8.13 30.59 -5.94
C VAL A 323 -8.05 29.51 -4.87
N HIS A 324 -7.32 28.42 -5.10
CA HIS A 324 -7.16 27.33 -4.14
C HIS A 324 -6.40 27.79 -2.90
N ALA A 325 -5.27 28.47 -3.12
CA ALA A 325 -4.46 29.03 -2.03
C ALA A 325 -5.27 29.99 -1.14
N ALA A 326 -6.06 30.88 -1.74
CA ALA A 326 -6.90 31.81 -0.99
C ALA A 326 -7.93 31.10 -0.09
N ALA A 327 -8.48 29.97 -0.54
CA ALA A 327 -9.42 29.19 0.26
C ALA A 327 -8.71 28.49 1.42
N VAL A 328 -7.56 27.85 1.19
CA VAL A 328 -6.74 27.24 2.26
C VAL A 328 -6.34 28.27 3.31
N ILE A 329 -5.87 29.46 2.86
CA ILE A 329 -5.50 30.55 3.77
C ILE A 329 -6.70 31.04 4.60
N LYS A 330 -7.88 31.17 4.00
CA LYS A 330 -9.10 31.52 4.72
C LYS A 330 -9.49 30.46 5.75
N ALA A 331 -9.32 29.18 5.42
CA ALA A 331 -9.57 28.09 6.33
C ALA A 331 -8.62 28.14 7.53
N HIS A 332 -7.33 28.35 7.31
CA HIS A 332 -6.34 28.56 8.38
C HIS A 332 -6.73 29.73 9.30
N LYS A 333 -7.15 30.86 8.73
CA LYS A 333 -7.57 32.04 9.52
C LYS A 333 -8.81 31.80 10.38
N LYS A 334 -9.63 30.80 10.06
CA LYS A 334 -10.76 30.38 10.90
C LYS A 334 -10.34 29.57 12.12
N GLY A 335 -9.07 29.16 12.21
CA GLY A 335 -8.54 28.40 13.35
C GLY A 335 -8.94 26.92 13.37
N HIS A 336 -9.47 26.38 12.26
CA HIS A 336 -9.85 24.97 12.14
C HIS A 336 -8.81 24.24 11.31
N THR A 337 -7.96 23.45 11.93
CA THR A 337 -6.88 22.72 11.27
C THR A 337 -7.42 21.74 10.23
N TRP A 338 -8.47 20.98 10.57
CA TRP A 338 -9.09 20.02 9.66
C TRP A 338 -9.63 20.69 8.38
N LEU A 339 -10.22 21.89 8.51
CA LEU A 339 -10.80 22.60 7.36
C LEU A 339 -9.71 22.97 6.33
N ALA A 340 -8.55 23.45 6.81
CA ALA A 340 -7.44 23.78 5.94
C ALA A 340 -6.88 22.55 5.23
N ASP A 341 -6.86 21.40 5.91
CA ASP A 341 -6.40 20.12 5.37
C ASP A 341 -7.39 19.46 4.40
N ARG A 342 -8.67 19.87 4.42
CA ARG A 342 -9.71 19.21 3.62
C ARG A 342 -10.25 20.06 2.46
N ILE A 343 -10.14 21.39 2.53
CA ILE A 343 -10.83 22.28 1.60
C ILE A 343 -10.42 22.10 0.13
N TYR A 344 -9.15 21.73 -0.10
CA TYR A 344 -8.59 21.39 -1.42
C TYR A 344 -7.70 20.15 -1.39
N SER A 345 -7.94 19.25 -0.45
CA SER A 345 -7.23 17.98 -0.38
C SER A 345 -8.19 16.85 -0.02
N GLY A 346 -8.13 15.76 -0.77
CA GLY A 346 -8.83 14.51 -0.45
C GLY A 346 -8.24 13.77 0.76
N VAL A 347 -6.98 14.08 1.10
CA VAL A 347 -6.25 13.47 2.23
C VAL A 347 -5.80 14.57 3.19
N PRO A 348 -6.07 14.47 4.50
CA PRO A 348 -5.52 15.40 5.48
C PRO A 348 -4.00 15.26 5.59
N ALA A 349 -3.25 16.33 5.29
CA ALA A 349 -1.79 16.32 5.33
C ALA A 349 -1.26 15.99 6.76
N GLY A 350 -1.95 16.46 7.79
CA GLY A 350 -1.59 16.22 9.19
C GLY A 350 -1.61 14.74 9.60
N TRP A 351 -2.40 13.89 8.92
CA TRP A 351 -2.44 12.45 9.22
C TRP A 351 -1.13 11.72 8.98
N ILE A 352 -0.33 12.26 8.06
CA ILE A 352 0.98 11.70 7.72
C ILE A 352 2.13 12.62 8.13
N GLY A 353 1.92 13.51 9.10
CA GLY A 353 2.96 14.42 9.60
C GLY A 353 3.38 15.51 8.61
N ARG A 354 2.56 15.78 7.56
CA ARG A 354 2.80 16.84 6.57
C ARG A 354 1.86 18.03 6.81
N SER A 355 2.04 19.10 6.05
CA SER A 355 1.18 20.28 6.07
C SER A 355 0.91 20.80 4.67
N GLN A 356 -0.21 21.51 4.49
CA GLN A 356 -0.50 22.21 3.27
C GLN A 356 0.52 23.34 3.03
N LYS A 357 1.12 23.38 1.84
CA LYS A 357 2.08 24.43 1.43
C LYS A 357 1.46 25.34 0.40
N ILE A 358 1.62 26.64 0.61
CA ILE A 358 1.20 27.66 -0.34
C ILE A 358 2.44 28.15 -1.07
N GLU A 359 2.46 27.91 -2.37
CA GLU A 359 3.57 28.27 -3.25
C GLU A 359 3.26 29.58 -4.03
N ILE A 360 4.31 30.22 -4.53
CA ILE A 360 4.22 31.44 -5.35
C ILE A 360 4.76 31.15 -6.74
N GLY A 361 3.93 31.36 -7.76
CA GLY A 361 4.30 31.13 -9.15
C GLY A 361 3.40 31.87 -10.13
N PRO A 362 3.49 31.55 -11.42
CA PRO A 362 2.78 32.31 -12.47
C PRO A 362 1.26 32.32 -12.33
N MET A 363 0.68 31.31 -11.70
CA MET A 363 -0.77 31.16 -11.48
C MET A 363 -1.23 31.62 -10.10
N SER A 364 -0.35 32.19 -9.29
CA SER A 364 -0.65 32.66 -7.94
C SER A 364 -1.40 34.00 -7.94
N GLY A 365 -2.02 34.30 -6.81
CA GLY A 365 -2.62 35.58 -6.48
C GLY A 365 -1.90 36.30 -5.34
N ASN A 366 -2.28 37.55 -5.05
CA ASN A 366 -1.67 38.34 -3.97
C ASN A 366 -1.74 37.64 -2.61
N SER A 367 -2.79 36.85 -2.34
CA SER A 367 -2.95 36.09 -1.09
C SER A 367 -1.84 35.07 -0.87
N ASN A 368 -1.29 34.46 -1.93
CA ASN A 368 -0.15 33.55 -1.83
C ASN A 368 1.07 34.29 -1.27
N VAL A 369 1.41 35.45 -1.84
CA VAL A 369 2.55 36.25 -1.41
C VAL A 369 2.34 36.77 0.00
N GLN A 370 1.16 37.32 0.30
CA GLN A 370 0.85 37.84 1.63
C GLN A 370 0.97 36.76 2.72
N HIS A 371 0.49 35.56 2.41
CA HIS A 371 0.62 34.43 3.33
C HIS A 371 2.08 34.03 3.54
N TYR A 372 2.87 33.94 2.47
CA TYR A 372 4.28 33.62 2.52
C TYR A 372 5.05 34.63 3.38
N LEU A 373 4.89 35.93 3.09
CA LEU A 373 5.56 37.01 3.85
C LEU A 373 5.20 36.94 5.34
N ALA A 374 3.91 36.80 5.65
CA ALA A 374 3.44 36.71 7.04
C ALA A 374 4.01 35.49 7.77
N SER A 375 4.07 34.32 7.12
CA SER A 375 4.59 33.08 7.71
C SER A 375 6.11 33.10 7.93
N HIS A 376 6.84 33.99 7.21
CA HIS A 376 8.28 34.18 7.37
C HIS A 376 8.64 35.44 8.19
N GLY A 377 7.65 36.07 8.85
CA GLY A 377 7.88 37.26 9.67
C GLY A 377 8.30 38.52 8.88
N VAL A 378 8.04 38.53 7.57
CA VAL A 378 8.36 39.67 6.70
C VAL A 378 7.15 40.60 6.64
N PRO A 379 7.36 41.96 6.74
CA PRO A 379 6.26 42.91 6.65
C PRO A 379 5.51 42.80 5.32
N VAL A 380 4.18 42.69 5.41
CA VAL A 380 3.30 42.58 4.23
C VAL A 380 2.92 43.98 3.76
N THR A 381 3.57 44.47 2.70
CA THR A 381 3.21 45.74 2.09
C THR A 381 2.65 45.53 0.68
N PRO A 382 1.79 46.45 0.16
CA PRO A 382 1.27 46.37 -1.21
C PRO A 382 2.39 46.36 -2.26
N GLU A 383 3.43 47.18 -2.05
CA GLU A 383 4.54 47.35 -2.97
C GLU A 383 5.40 46.08 -3.08
N LEU A 384 5.78 45.50 -1.94
CA LEU A 384 6.54 44.24 -1.88
C LEU A 384 5.71 43.08 -2.45
N THR A 385 4.43 43.04 -2.10
CA THR A 385 3.49 42.02 -2.64
C THR A 385 3.43 42.10 -4.16
N LYS A 386 3.29 43.31 -4.69
CA LYS A 386 3.27 43.53 -6.13
C LYS A 386 4.59 43.15 -6.80
N ARG A 387 5.72 43.53 -6.23
CA ARG A 387 7.05 43.20 -6.79
C ARG A 387 7.27 41.70 -6.89
N ILE A 388 6.95 40.93 -5.82
CA ILE A 388 7.07 39.46 -5.85
C ILE A 388 6.11 38.87 -6.88
N MET A 389 4.86 39.38 -6.97
CA MET A 389 3.92 38.94 -7.98
C MET A 389 4.37 39.21 -9.40
N ASP A 390 4.94 40.38 -9.67
CA ASP A 390 5.45 40.76 -10.99
C ASP A 390 6.58 39.79 -11.43
N GLU A 391 7.47 39.38 -10.52
CA GLU A 391 8.50 38.37 -10.79
C GLU A 391 7.89 36.97 -10.96
N ALA A 392 6.95 36.59 -10.09
CA ALA A 392 6.26 35.32 -10.22
C ALA A 392 5.52 35.15 -11.56
N LYS A 393 4.91 36.25 -12.07
CA LYS A 393 4.21 36.25 -13.38
C LYS A 393 5.14 36.09 -14.58
N LYS A 394 6.42 36.46 -14.45
CA LYS A 394 7.44 36.27 -15.50
C LYS A 394 8.08 34.86 -15.43
N SER A 395 8.01 34.20 -14.27
CA SER A 395 8.61 32.89 -14.07
C SER A 395 7.84 31.79 -14.81
N PRO A 396 8.51 30.81 -15.43
CA PRO A 396 7.84 29.64 -16.00
C PRO A 396 7.46 28.59 -14.94
N ARG A 397 7.85 28.79 -13.66
CA ARG A 397 7.65 27.85 -12.54
C ARG A 397 7.36 28.59 -11.23
N VAL A 398 7.08 27.85 -10.18
CA VAL A 398 7.05 28.43 -8.82
C VAL A 398 8.44 28.96 -8.45
N LEU A 399 8.45 30.10 -7.74
CA LEU A 399 9.68 30.67 -7.20
C LEU A 399 10.16 29.81 -6.02
N THR A 400 11.47 29.68 -5.91
CA THR A 400 12.09 29.08 -4.72
C THR A 400 12.11 30.08 -3.56
N ASP A 401 12.21 29.56 -2.33
CA ASP A 401 12.37 30.42 -1.14
C ASP A 401 13.57 31.36 -1.27
N GLY A 402 14.67 30.88 -1.86
CA GLY A 402 15.85 31.70 -2.12
C GLY A 402 15.56 32.92 -3.04
N GLU A 403 14.87 32.69 -4.15
CA GLU A 403 14.47 33.76 -5.10
C GLU A 403 13.53 34.78 -4.44
N ILE A 404 12.56 34.29 -3.65
CA ILE A 404 11.64 35.19 -2.93
C ILE A 404 12.39 36.02 -1.90
N LEU A 405 13.31 35.42 -1.12
CA LEU A 405 14.11 36.12 -0.11
C LEU A 405 15.09 37.12 -0.74
N GLU A 406 15.63 36.86 -1.93
CA GLU A 406 16.43 37.80 -2.67
C GLU A 406 15.62 39.05 -3.07
N ILE A 407 14.37 38.83 -3.57
CA ILE A 407 13.46 39.95 -3.86
C ILE A 407 13.18 40.78 -2.61
N VAL A 408 12.94 40.11 -1.47
CA VAL A 408 12.69 40.77 -0.19
C VAL A 408 13.91 41.60 0.25
N ARG A 409 15.13 41.05 0.20
CA ARG A 409 16.38 41.77 0.57
C ARG A 409 16.69 42.94 -0.32
N GLY A 410 16.41 42.80 -1.61
CA GLY A 410 16.61 43.86 -2.61
C GLY A 410 15.47 44.89 -2.66
N PHE A 411 14.48 44.78 -1.79
CA PHE A 411 13.40 45.75 -1.67
C PHE A 411 13.74 46.78 -0.61
N SER A 412 14.02 48.00 -1.08
CA SER A 412 14.08 49.21 -0.22
C SER A 412 12.72 49.88 -0.32
N PRO A 413 12.05 50.15 0.81
CA PRO A 413 10.74 50.80 0.81
C PRO A 413 10.81 52.25 0.32
#